data_7f7f18bcfc46eeb953bc43ad4d82d694
#
_entry.id   7f7f18bcfc46eeb953bc43ad4d82d694
#
_cell.length_a   1.000
_cell.length_b   1.000
_cell.length_c   1.000
_cell.angle_alpha   90.00
_cell.angle_beta   90.00
_cell.angle_gamma   90.00
#
_symmetry.space_group_name_H-M   'P 1'
#
loop_
_entity.id
_entity.type
_entity.pdbx_description
1 polymer ?
#
loop_
_entity_poly.entity_id
_entity_poly.type
_entity_poly.pdbx_seq_one_letter_code
_entity_poly.pdbx_strand_id
1 'polypeptide(L)'
;MSPDRAPDDWASWTGRQTIREDVATARLLEEYRATLSPHLFDQAAGDLCPPGFHFGLAPAIPLATELADDASEARGIFLPPIPQPRRMWAGGLIESLAPIRIGARVRRTSTIANIRNRMGKSGALCFVSILHEIESD
;
A
#
# COMPACT_ATOMS: atom_id res chain seq x y z
N MET A 1 -19.72 29.75 11.86
CA MET A 1 -19.05 29.03 10.76
C MET A 1 -19.05 27.56 11.16
N SER A 2 -19.92 26.77 10.57
CA SER A 2 -20.11 25.35 10.94
C SER A 2 -18.87 24.55 10.61
N PRO A 3 -18.35 23.74 11.54
CA PRO A 3 -17.19 22.89 11.32
C PRO A 3 -17.49 21.60 10.56
N ASP A 4 -18.63 21.52 9.89
CA ASP A 4 -19.24 20.25 9.46
C ASP A 4 -19.34 20.12 7.93
N ARG A 5 -18.40 20.71 7.21
CA ARG A 5 -18.25 20.41 5.79
C ARG A 5 -17.04 19.49 5.61
N ALA A 6 -17.26 18.19 5.82
CA ALA A 6 -16.41 17.22 5.15
C ALA A 6 -16.48 17.57 3.65
N PRO A 7 -15.36 17.84 2.99
CA PRO A 7 -15.42 18.21 1.60
C PRO A 7 -15.98 17.03 0.81
N ASP A 8 -17.04 17.25 0.05
CA ASP A 8 -17.53 16.37 -1.02
C ASP A 8 -16.48 16.16 -2.15
N ASP A 9 -15.28 16.65 -1.93
CA ASP A 9 -14.24 16.83 -2.94
C ASP A 9 -13.36 15.60 -3.13
N TRP A 10 -13.45 14.61 -2.24
CA TRP A 10 -12.65 13.38 -2.40
C TRP A 10 -13.20 12.42 -3.44
N ALA A 11 -14.41 12.61 -3.92
CA ALA A 11 -15.00 11.75 -4.96
C ALA A 11 -14.14 11.74 -6.23
N SER A 12 -13.52 12.85 -6.57
CA SER A 12 -12.62 12.97 -7.72
C SER A 12 -11.33 12.14 -7.60
N TRP A 13 -10.98 11.70 -6.38
CA TRP A 13 -9.83 10.85 -6.13
C TRP A 13 -10.13 9.36 -6.27
N THR A 14 -11.42 8.97 -6.21
CA THR A 14 -11.83 7.59 -6.42
C THR A 14 -11.57 7.17 -7.86
N GLY A 15 -11.01 5.99 -8.05
CA GLY A 15 -10.58 5.50 -9.35
C GLY A 15 -9.18 5.94 -9.78
N ARG A 16 -8.52 6.84 -9.02
CA ARG A 16 -7.15 7.23 -9.30
C ARG A 16 -6.21 6.04 -9.16
N GLN A 17 -5.32 5.88 -10.11
CA GLN A 17 -4.39 4.76 -10.18
C GLN A 17 -2.95 5.23 -10.17
N THR A 18 -2.08 4.37 -9.67
CA THR A 18 -0.64 4.42 -9.88
C THR A 18 -0.14 3.03 -10.25
N ILE A 19 0.79 2.97 -11.18
CA ILE A 19 1.40 1.72 -11.66
C ILE A 19 2.89 1.80 -11.36
N ARG A 20 3.44 0.74 -10.79
CA ARG A 20 4.86 0.59 -10.52
C ARG A 20 5.33 -0.78 -10.94
N GLU A 21 6.57 -0.85 -11.38
CA GLU A 21 7.19 -2.09 -11.82
C GLU A 21 8.43 -2.37 -10.96
N ASP A 22 8.73 -3.65 -10.79
CA ASP A 22 9.84 -4.12 -9.97
C ASP A 22 10.28 -5.51 -10.45
N VAL A 23 11.30 -6.05 -9.82
CA VAL A 23 11.74 -7.44 -9.99
C VAL A 23 11.84 -8.09 -8.61
N ALA A 24 11.29 -9.30 -8.48
CA ALA A 24 11.41 -10.11 -7.28
C ALA A 24 12.84 -10.64 -7.14
N THR A 25 13.74 -9.87 -6.53
CA THR A 25 15.16 -10.22 -6.45
C THR A 25 15.48 -11.17 -5.29
N ALA A 26 16.51 -12.00 -5.48
CA ALA A 26 17.04 -12.86 -4.42
C ALA A 26 17.50 -12.04 -3.20
N ARG A 27 18.12 -10.86 -3.42
CA ARG A 27 18.55 -9.97 -2.33
C ARG A 27 17.37 -9.51 -1.48
N LEU A 28 16.29 -9.09 -2.10
CA LEU A 28 15.07 -8.68 -1.38
C LEU A 28 14.50 -9.83 -0.55
N LEU A 29 14.53 -11.06 -1.09
CA LEU A 29 14.09 -12.24 -0.35
C LEU A 29 14.99 -12.53 0.87
N GLU A 30 16.30 -12.40 0.74
CA GLU A 30 17.25 -12.55 1.86
C GLU A 30 17.00 -11.51 2.94
N GLU A 31 16.80 -10.25 2.57
CA GLU A 31 16.46 -9.16 3.49
C GLU A 31 15.14 -9.43 4.22
N TYR A 32 14.15 -9.94 3.50
CA TYR A 32 12.84 -10.30 4.03
C TYR A 32 12.94 -11.43 5.06
N ARG A 33 13.70 -12.48 4.73
CA ARG A 33 13.99 -13.60 5.64
C ARG A 33 14.76 -13.13 6.88
N ALA A 34 15.79 -12.33 6.70
CA ALA A 34 16.59 -11.83 7.82
C ALA A 34 15.76 -10.98 8.79
N THR A 35 14.80 -10.22 8.29
CA THR A 35 13.95 -9.35 9.10
C THR A 35 12.87 -10.12 9.84
N LEU A 36 12.26 -11.12 9.23
CA LEU A 36 11.06 -11.77 9.73
C LEU A 36 11.27 -13.16 10.32
N SER A 37 12.47 -13.76 10.15
CA SER A 37 12.79 -15.05 10.77
C SER A 37 12.79 -14.95 12.32
N PRO A 38 12.30 -15.94 13.06
CA PRO A 38 11.78 -17.25 12.61
C PRO A 38 10.27 -17.25 12.31
N HIS A 39 9.63 -16.08 12.24
CA HIS A 39 8.17 -15.99 12.15
C HIS A 39 7.64 -16.01 10.70
N LEU A 40 8.55 -16.01 9.72
CA LEU A 40 8.18 -16.09 8.33
C LEU A 40 7.73 -17.51 7.98
N PHE A 41 6.51 -17.65 7.46
CA PHE A 41 6.07 -18.89 6.85
C PHE A 41 6.68 -19.01 5.45
N ASP A 42 7.81 -19.67 5.39
CA ASP A 42 8.57 -19.88 4.16
C ASP A 42 8.58 -21.38 3.84
N GLN A 43 7.82 -21.77 2.86
CA GLN A 43 7.85 -23.14 2.32
C GLN A 43 9.03 -23.31 1.36
N ALA A 44 10.21 -22.86 1.72
CA ALA A 44 11.44 -22.80 0.96
C ALA A 44 11.61 -23.88 -0.11
N ALA A 45 10.72 -23.92 -1.08
CA ALA A 45 10.76 -24.82 -2.22
C ALA A 45 11.24 -24.02 -3.43
N GLY A 46 12.56 -23.99 -3.61
CA GLY A 46 13.17 -23.42 -4.82
C GLY A 46 13.06 -21.90 -4.90
N ASP A 47 12.51 -21.40 -5.99
CA ASP A 47 12.45 -19.99 -6.37
C ASP A 47 11.14 -19.27 -6.00
N LEU A 48 10.27 -19.91 -5.21
CA LEU A 48 9.01 -19.30 -4.81
C LEU A 48 9.20 -18.32 -3.66
N CYS A 49 8.59 -17.15 -3.81
CA CYS A 49 8.54 -16.15 -2.76
C CYS A 49 7.52 -16.55 -1.68
N PRO A 50 7.83 -16.33 -0.40
CA PRO A 50 6.91 -16.64 0.69
C PRO A 50 5.68 -15.73 0.70
N PRO A 51 4.57 -16.13 1.36
CA PRO A 51 3.42 -15.27 1.58
C PRO A 51 3.83 -13.94 2.25
N GLY A 52 3.26 -12.84 1.78
CA GLY A 52 3.59 -11.51 2.29
C GLY A 52 4.77 -10.82 1.59
N PHE A 53 5.54 -11.53 0.79
CA PHE A 53 6.67 -10.96 0.06
C PHE A 53 6.28 -9.77 -0.84
N HIS A 54 5.05 -9.78 -1.35
CA HIS A 54 4.49 -8.71 -2.17
C HIS A 54 4.48 -7.33 -1.48
N PHE A 55 4.51 -7.27 -0.16
CA PHE A 55 4.60 -5.99 0.56
C PHE A 55 5.91 -5.24 0.29
N GLY A 56 6.98 -5.96 -0.03
CA GLY A 56 8.27 -5.38 -0.40
C GLY A 56 8.41 -5.02 -1.88
N LEU A 57 7.44 -5.41 -2.72
CA LEU A 57 7.54 -5.22 -4.16
C LEU A 57 6.91 -3.92 -4.64
N ALA A 58 7.56 -3.29 -5.61
CA ALA A 58 7.11 -2.06 -6.26
C ALA A 58 6.67 -0.96 -5.26
N PRO A 59 7.51 -0.61 -4.27
CA PRO A 59 7.16 0.41 -3.28
C PRO A 59 7.01 1.79 -3.92
N ALA A 60 6.37 2.71 -3.22
CA ALA A 60 6.50 4.12 -3.54
C ALA A 60 7.95 4.56 -3.31
N ILE A 61 8.48 5.36 -4.23
CA ILE A 61 9.84 5.93 -4.13
C ILE A 61 9.69 7.46 -4.27
N PRO A 62 9.11 8.14 -3.25
CA PRO A 62 8.98 9.59 -3.27
C PRO A 62 10.34 10.26 -3.10
N LEU A 63 10.48 11.47 -3.63
CA LEU A 63 11.61 12.32 -3.33
C LEU A 63 11.59 12.72 -1.85
N ALA A 64 12.73 13.08 -1.29
CA ALA A 64 12.81 13.53 0.11
C ALA A 64 11.89 14.73 0.40
N THR A 65 11.67 15.60 -0.60
CA THR A 65 10.76 16.75 -0.52
C THR A 65 9.28 16.37 -0.63
N GLU A 66 8.99 15.14 -0.98
CA GLU A 66 7.63 14.57 -1.12
C GLU A 66 7.24 13.70 0.07
N LEU A 67 8.08 13.65 1.11
CA LEU A 67 7.79 12.92 2.33
C LEU A 67 7.02 13.79 3.33
N ALA A 68 6.08 13.18 4.01
CA ALA A 68 5.43 13.74 5.18
C ALA A 68 6.29 13.50 6.44
N ASP A 69 5.91 14.11 7.57
CA ASP A 69 6.65 13.99 8.84
C ASP A 69 6.77 12.55 9.36
N ASP A 70 5.87 11.66 8.94
CA ASP A 70 5.88 10.23 9.25
C ASP A 70 6.72 9.39 8.27
N ALA A 71 7.52 10.04 7.41
CA ALA A 71 8.34 9.45 6.37
C ALA A 71 7.56 8.66 5.29
N SER A 72 6.26 8.81 5.21
CA SER A 72 5.45 8.30 4.10
C SER A 72 5.31 9.33 2.98
N GLU A 73 4.90 8.88 1.79
CA GLU A 73 4.56 9.80 0.68
C GLU A 73 3.51 10.81 1.15
N ALA A 74 3.75 12.10 0.91
CA ALA A 74 2.85 13.17 1.30
C ALA A 74 1.46 12.99 0.67
N ARG A 75 0.44 13.39 1.42
CA ARG A 75 -0.94 13.42 0.91
C ARG A 75 -1.04 14.46 -0.20
N GLY A 76 -1.93 14.24 -1.16
CA GLY A 76 -2.06 15.08 -2.34
C GLY A 76 -1.26 14.58 -3.55
N ILE A 77 -0.42 13.55 -3.39
CA ILE A 77 0.29 12.87 -4.48
C ILE A 77 -0.56 11.72 -5.00
N PHE A 78 -0.55 10.58 -4.34
CA PHE A 78 -1.46 9.47 -4.66
C PHE A 78 -2.72 9.50 -3.78
N LEU A 79 -2.55 9.61 -2.47
CA LEU A 79 -3.68 9.73 -1.55
C LEU A 79 -4.22 11.17 -1.52
N PRO A 80 -5.53 11.36 -1.31
CA PRO A 80 -6.11 12.69 -1.20
C PRO A 80 -5.51 13.49 -0.03
N PRO A 81 -5.50 14.83 -0.09
CA PRO A 81 -4.96 15.69 0.96
C PRO A 81 -5.90 15.80 2.17
N ILE A 82 -6.19 14.66 2.79
CA ILE A 82 -7.07 14.51 3.94
C ILE A 82 -6.50 15.29 5.12
N PRO A 83 -7.29 16.14 5.81
CA PRO A 83 -6.80 17.04 6.85
C PRO A 83 -6.50 16.36 8.19
N GLN A 84 -7.01 15.13 8.43
CA GLN A 84 -6.76 14.42 9.68
C GLN A 84 -5.25 14.15 9.87
N PRO A 85 -4.66 14.55 11.01
CA PRO A 85 -3.20 14.52 11.16
C PRO A 85 -2.60 13.12 11.20
N ARG A 86 -3.36 12.13 11.66
CA ARG A 86 -2.88 10.76 11.83
C ARG A 86 -3.29 9.88 10.66
N ARG A 87 -2.37 8.99 10.26
CA ARG A 87 -2.63 7.90 9.32
C ARG A 87 -2.44 6.58 10.05
N MET A 88 -3.38 5.66 9.85
CA MET A 88 -3.30 4.32 10.43
C MET A 88 -3.79 3.30 9.40
N TRP A 89 -3.21 2.12 9.41
CA TRP A 89 -3.77 1.00 8.70
C TRP A 89 -4.95 0.43 9.51
N ALA A 90 -6.13 0.48 8.93
CA ALA A 90 -7.36 0.00 9.58
C ALA A 90 -7.59 -1.52 9.37
N GLY A 91 -7.05 -2.08 8.30
CA GLY A 91 -7.19 -3.49 7.96
C GLY A 91 -7.06 -3.74 6.47
N GLY A 92 -7.13 -5.00 6.07
CA GLY A 92 -7.05 -5.40 4.67
C GLY A 92 -7.41 -6.87 4.46
N LEU A 93 -7.55 -7.23 3.19
CA LEU A 93 -7.71 -8.60 2.71
C LEU A 93 -6.59 -8.86 1.70
N ILE A 94 -5.98 -10.02 1.80
CA ILE A 94 -4.96 -10.49 0.84
C ILE A 94 -5.46 -11.78 0.23
N GLU A 95 -5.51 -11.81 -1.08
CA GLU A 95 -5.87 -12.98 -1.87
C GLU A 95 -4.69 -13.32 -2.78
N SER A 96 -4.11 -14.50 -2.60
CA SER A 96 -3.01 -15.00 -3.42
C SER A 96 -3.58 -15.95 -4.47
N LEU A 97 -3.56 -15.53 -5.72
CA LEU A 97 -4.08 -16.31 -6.85
C LEU A 97 -3.00 -17.18 -7.49
N ALA A 98 -1.75 -16.71 -7.45
CA ALA A 98 -0.59 -17.41 -7.98
C ALA A 98 0.66 -17.05 -7.17
N PRO A 99 1.66 -17.95 -7.10
CA PRO A 99 2.93 -17.64 -6.45
C PRO A 99 3.77 -16.67 -7.28
N ILE A 100 4.53 -15.80 -6.60
CA ILE A 100 5.58 -14.99 -7.22
C ILE A 100 6.89 -15.77 -7.17
N ARG A 101 7.65 -15.73 -8.25
CA ARG A 101 8.97 -16.40 -8.35
C ARG A 101 10.10 -15.39 -8.27
N ILE A 102 11.24 -15.82 -7.74
CA ILE A 102 12.46 -15.03 -7.80
C ILE A 102 12.87 -14.84 -9.27
N GLY A 103 13.22 -13.61 -9.63
CA GLY A 103 13.54 -13.20 -10.99
C GLY A 103 12.34 -12.69 -11.80
N ALA A 104 11.11 -12.94 -11.33
CA ALA A 104 9.92 -12.46 -12.04
C ALA A 104 9.86 -10.94 -12.07
N ARG A 105 9.43 -10.39 -13.19
CA ARG A 105 9.00 -9.00 -13.28
C ARG A 105 7.62 -8.88 -12.68
N VAL A 106 7.41 -7.86 -11.89
CA VAL A 106 6.13 -7.60 -11.26
C VAL A 106 5.63 -6.21 -11.62
N ARG A 107 4.33 -6.13 -11.83
CA ARG A 107 3.60 -4.87 -12.03
C ARG A 107 2.58 -4.74 -10.91
N ARG A 108 2.63 -3.65 -10.17
CA ARG A 108 1.67 -3.31 -9.14
C ARG A 108 0.80 -2.16 -9.62
N THR A 109 -0.47 -2.42 -9.79
CA THR A 109 -1.50 -1.40 -10.02
C THR A 109 -2.21 -1.12 -8.71
N SER A 110 -2.18 0.12 -8.25
CA SER A 110 -2.85 0.55 -7.02
C SER A 110 -3.96 1.52 -7.39
N THR A 111 -5.18 1.19 -7.01
CA THR A 111 -6.38 1.98 -7.32
C THR A 111 -7.06 2.44 -6.04
N ILE A 112 -7.37 3.72 -5.93
CA ILE A 112 -8.25 4.21 -4.86
C ILE A 112 -9.66 3.70 -5.15
N ALA A 113 -10.05 2.64 -4.46
CA ALA A 113 -11.32 1.97 -4.71
C ALA A 113 -12.50 2.70 -4.05
N ASN A 114 -12.27 3.33 -2.88
CA ASN A 114 -13.34 4.01 -2.16
C ASN A 114 -12.79 4.97 -1.11
N ILE A 115 -13.54 6.03 -0.85
CA ILE A 115 -13.26 7.00 0.21
C ILE A 115 -14.53 7.21 1.02
N ARG A 116 -14.47 7.02 2.32
CA ARG A 116 -15.63 7.15 3.22
C ARG A 116 -15.26 7.96 4.45
N ASN A 117 -16.06 8.98 4.72
CA ASN A 117 -16.01 9.72 5.98
C ASN A 117 -16.94 9.06 7.00
N ARG A 118 -16.46 8.95 8.22
CA ARG A 118 -17.26 8.46 9.37
C ARG A 118 -16.96 9.29 10.62
N MET A 119 -17.95 9.44 11.45
CA MET A 119 -17.79 9.98 12.79
C MET A 119 -17.51 8.83 13.76
N GLY A 120 -16.32 8.84 14.36
CA GLY A 120 -15.93 7.92 15.42
C GLY A 120 -16.08 8.55 16.81
N LYS A 121 -15.79 7.78 17.84
CA LYS A 121 -15.86 8.26 19.24
C LYS A 121 -14.88 9.41 19.52
N SER A 122 -13.74 9.43 18.80
CA SER A 122 -12.67 10.43 18.96
C SER A 122 -12.68 11.53 17.89
N GLY A 123 -13.71 11.60 17.05
CA GLY A 123 -13.84 12.61 15.99
C GLY A 123 -14.01 12.02 14.59
N ALA A 124 -13.86 12.89 13.61
CA ALA A 124 -14.02 12.54 12.21
C ALA A 124 -12.88 11.63 11.71
N LEU A 125 -13.27 10.55 11.04
CA LEU A 125 -12.39 9.59 10.40
C LEU A 125 -12.63 9.58 8.90
N CYS A 126 -11.57 9.44 8.12
CA CYS A 126 -11.64 9.22 6.68
C CYS A 126 -10.98 7.89 6.34
N PHE A 127 -11.75 6.96 5.79
CA PHE A 127 -11.27 5.67 5.32
C PHE A 127 -11.01 5.74 3.82
N VAL A 128 -9.78 5.45 3.43
CA VAL A 128 -9.40 5.28 2.02
C VAL A 128 -9.11 3.81 1.79
N SER A 129 -9.90 3.18 0.94
CA SER A 129 -9.68 1.80 0.53
C SER A 129 -8.89 1.78 -0.77
N ILE A 130 -7.80 1.03 -0.79
CA ILE A 130 -6.94 0.89 -1.97
C ILE A 130 -6.95 -0.58 -2.38
N LEU A 131 -7.23 -0.83 -3.65
CA LEU A 131 -7.02 -2.13 -4.27
C LEU A 131 -5.61 -2.15 -4.86
N HIS A 132 -4.82 -3.13 -4.46
CA HIS A 132 -3.52 -3.42 -5.05
C HIS A 132 -3.61 -4.72 -5.84
N GLU A 133 -3.37 -4.64 -7.13
CA GLU A 133 -3.28 -5.79 -8.02
C GLU A 133 -1.82 -5.96 -8.40
N ILE A 134 -1.27 -7.14 -8.14
CA ILE A 134 0.12 -7.48 -8.46
C ILE A 134 0.12 -8.61 -9.45
N GLU A 135 0.67 -8.35 -10.62
CA GLU A 135 0.85 -9.30 -11.70
C GLU A 135 2.34 -9.64 -11.82
N SER A 136 2.66 -10.89 -12.11
CA SER A 136 4.02 -11.35 -12.41
C SER A 136 4.03 -12.18 -13.68
N ASP A 137 5.14 -12.12 -14.44
CA ASP A 137 5.40 -12.97 -15.60
C ASP A 137 5.81 -14.39 -15.17
#